data_5d701fc28ec68621131fdb26fa2b5d95
#
_entry.id   5d701fc28ec68621131fdb26fa2b5d95
#
_cell.length_a   1.000
_cell.length_b   1.000
_cell.length_c   1.000
_cell.angle_alpha   90.00
_cell.angle_beta   90.00
_cell.angle_gamma   90.00
#
_symmetry.space_group_name_H-M   'P 1'
#
loop_
_entity.id
_entity.type
_entity.pdbx_description
1 polymer ?
#
loop_
_entity_poly.entity_id
_entity_poly.type
_entity_poly.pdbx_seq_one_letter_code
_entity_poly.pdbx_strand_id
1 'polypeptide(L)'
;LQREAEADRARAAKIEADPTVRLIAVFDHLSHTQLIGGEVRPDILAAKNLIFCFGVKLLDPTMMAVRPRSIGFAELPDRYVVSFLEAPMPEANRKMIEWVTSLRKSA
;
A
#
# COMPACT_ATOMS: atom_id res chain seq x y z
N LEU A 1 17.45 7.30 3.72
CA LEU A 1 16.33 7.76 4.56
C LEU A 1 15.48 8.81 3.86
N GLN A 2 16.09 9.88 3.39
CA GLN A 2 15.36 10.94 2.70
C GLN A 2 14.77 10.44 1.37
N ARG A 3 15.53 9.66 0.63
CA ARG A 3 15.10 9.04 -0.62
C ARG A 3 13.90 8.13 -0.42
N GLU A 4 13.89 7.36 0.66
CA GLU A 4 12.80 6.48 1.00
C GLU A 4 11.52 7.26 1.35
N ALA A 5 11.66 8.33 2.11
CA ALA A 5 10.54 9.20 2.46
C ALA A 5 9.95 9.88 1.22
N GLU A 6 10.79 10.28 0.28
CA GLU A 6 10.34 10.88 -0.98
C GLU A 6 9.58 9.87 -1.83
N ALA A 7 10.05 8.62 -1.90
CA ALA A 7 9.38 7.56 -2.62
C ALA A 7 8.00 7.27 -2.01
N ASP A 8 7.91 7.24 -0.69
CA ASP A 8 6.65 7.03 0.02
C ASP A 8 5.66 8.15 -0.30
N ARG A 9 6.12 9.40 -0.30
CA ARG A 9 5.26 10.54 -0.64
C ARG A 9 4.77 10.47 -2.09
N ALA A 10 5.63 10.06 -3.02
CA ALA A 10 5.25 9.93 -4.42
C ALA A 10 4.19 8.85 -4.63
N ARG A 11 4.31 7.73 -3.94
CA ARG A 11 3.32 6.66 -3.99
C ARG A 11 2.00 7.08 -3.38
N ALA A 12 2.05 7.74 -2.22
CA ALA A 12 0.88 8.22 -1.51
C ALA A 12 0.13 9.30 -2.28
N ALA A 13 0.85 10.14 -3.04
CA ALA A 13 0.25 11.24 -3.78
C ALA A 13 -0.82 10.77 -4.77
N LYS A 14 -0.65 9.61 -5.38
CA LYS A 14 -1.64 9.06 -6.32
C LYS A 14 -2.94 8.70 -5.61
N ILE A 15 -2.84 8.19 -4.40
CA ILE A 15 -4.01 7.85 -3.58
C ILE A 15 -4.68 9.13 -3.09
N GLU A 16 -3.89 10.07 -2.58
CA GLU A 16 -4.39 11.33 -2.05
C GLU A 16 -5.05 12.23 -3.09
N ALA A 17 -4.71 12.04 -4.36
CA ALA A 17 -5.33 12.79 -5.46
C ALA A 17 -6.77 12.36 -5.71
N ASP A 18 -7.19 11.21 -5.23
CA ASP A 18 -8.56 10.72 -5.42
C ASP A 18 -9.45 11.21 -4.26
N PRO A 19 -10.50 12.00 -4.54
CA PRO A 19 -11.35 12.54 -3.47
C PRO A 19 -12.22 11.50 -2.76
N THR A 20 -12.35 10.28 -3.31
CA THR A 20 -13.17 9.23 -2.73
C THR A 20 -12.40 8.30 -1.80
N VAL A 21 -11.10 8.56 -1.61
CA VAL A 21 -10.24 7.73 -0.79
C VAL A 21 -9.39 8.59 0.13
N ARG A 22 -9.01 8.05 1.28
CA ARG A 22 -8.11 8.73 2.19
C ARG A 22 -6.97 7.79 2.59
N LEU A 23 -5.74 8.28 2.48
CA LEU A 23 -4.59 7.59 3.01
C LEU A 23 -4.65 7.63 4.54
N ILE A 24 -4.51 6.49 5.19
CA ILE A 24 -4.57 6.38 6.65
C ILE A 24 -3.16 6.35 7.23
N ALA A 25 -2.29 5.52 6.67
CA ALA A 25 -0.94 5.34 7.21
C ALA A 25 -0.03 4.69 6.18
N VAL A 26 1.27 4.86 6.40
CA VAL A 26 2.30 4.07 5.74
C VAL A 26 2.91 3.19 6.84
N PHE A 27 2.75 1.88 6.75
CA PHE A 27 3.25 0.95 7.74
C PHE A 27 4.59 0.38 7.27
N ASP A 28 5.64 0.60 8.05
CA ASP A 28 6.97 0.05 7.77
C ASP A 28 7.05 -1.37 8.32
N HIS A 29 6.71 -2.34 7.48
CA HIS A 29 6.65 -3.75 7.88
C HIS A 29 8.03 -4.33 8.19
N LEU A 30 9.06 -3.90 7.45
CA LEU A 30 10.42 -4.39 7.69
C LEU A 30 10.89 -4.02 9.09
N SER A 31 10.74 -2.74 9.46
CA SER A 31 11.08 -2.27 10.80
C SER A 31 10.29 -3.00 11.88
N HIS A 32 9.01 -3.22 11.63
CA HIS A 32 8.15 -3.95 12.57
C HIS A 32 8.68 -5.36 12.82
N THR A 33 8.99 -6.10 11.74
CA THR A 33 9.46 -7.48 11.88
C THR A 33 10.80 -7.54 12.60
N GLN A 34 11.69 -6.60 12.32
CA GLN A 34 12.98 -6.51 13.00
C GLN A 34 12.82 -6.22 14.50
N LEU A 35 11.90 -5.31 14.85
CA LEU A 35 11.67 -4.93 16.25
C LEU A 35 11.16 -6.09 17.10
N ILE A 36 10.34 -6.96 16.56
CA ILE A 36 9.83 -8.12 17.29
C ILE A 36 10.75 -9.33 17.21
N GLY A 37 11.93 -9.16 16.61
CA GLY A 37 12.90 -10.26 16.48
C GLY A 37 12.50 -11.33 15.47
N GLY A 38 11.66 -10.97 14.50
CA GLY A 38 11.22 -11.89 13.47
C GLY A 38 12.28 -12.14 12.41
N GLU A 39 12.00 -13.09 11.53
CA GLU A 39 12.90 -13.47 10.46
C GLU A 39 12.54 -12.71 9.18
N VAL A 40 13.54 -12.15 8.51
CA VAL A 40 13.39 -11.42 7.25
C VAL A 40 14.28 -12.04 6.19
N ARG A 41 13.73 -12.27 5.00
CA ARG A 41 14.52 -12.73 3.88
C ARG A 41 15.61 -11.70 3.58
N PRO A 42 16.89 -12.11 3.47
CA PRO A 42 18.02 -11.16 3.42
C PRO A 42 17.99 -10.16 2.27
N ASP A 43 17.35 -10.48 1.15
CA ASP A 43 17.31 -9.58 -0.01
C ASP A 43 16.18 -8.56 0.04
N ILE A 44 15.34 -8.57 1.07
CA ILE A 44 14.31 -7.54 1.24
C ILE A 44 14.96 -6.32 1.88
N LEU A 45 15.09 -5.26 1.10
CA LEU A 45 15.74 -4.01 1.53
C LEU A 45 14.78 -3.05 2.20
N ALA A 46 13.51 -3.12 1.82
CA ALA A 46 12.43 -2.34 2.42
C ALA A 46 11.11 -3.07 2.19
N ALA A 47 10.17 -2.91 3.10
CA ALA A 47 8.83 -3.48 2.97
C ALA A 47 7.84 -2.56 3.66
N LYS A 48 6.86 -2.05 2.90
CA LYS A 48 5.89 -1.09 3.40
C LYS A 48 4.50 -1.36 2.87
N ASN A 49 3.50 -0.95 3.64
CA ASN A 49 2.11 -0.98 3.24
C ASN A 49 1.56 0.43 3.22
N LEU A 50 0.94 0.80 2.09
CA LEU A 50 0.11 2.00 2.04
C LEU A 50 -1.30 1.58 2.44
N ILE A 51 -1.78 2.13 3.54
CA ILE A 51 -3.08 1.79 4.10
C ILE A 51 -4.05 2.92 3.83
N PHE A 52 -5.18 2.61 3.21
CA PHE A 52 -6.14 3.60 2.76
C PHE A 52 -7.56 3.05 2.83
N CYS A 53 -8.55 3.94 2.73
CA CYS A 53 -9.94 3.53 2.78
C CYS A 53 -10.79 4.35 1.81
N PHE A 54 -11.65 3.64 1.09
CA PHE A 54 -12.64 4.23 0.18
C PHE A 54 -13.94 4.63 0.90
N GLY A 55 -14.01 4.73 2.13
CA GLY A 55 -15.15 4.87 3.04
C GLY A 55 -16.28 5.85 2.68
N VAL A 56 -16.69 5.95 1.42
CA VAL A 56 -17.76 6.85 1.00
C VAL A 56 -19.11 6.44 1.62
N LYS A 57 -19.33 5.13 1.78
CA LYS A 57 -20.51 4.59 2.42
C LYS A 57 -20.13 3.52 3.43
N LEU A 58 -20.77 3.54 4.57
CA LEU A 58 -20.60 2.52 5.61
C LEU A 58 -21.98 2.07 6.04
N LEU A 59 -22.63 1.25 5.21
CA LEU A 59 -24.02 0.82 5.39
C LEU A 59 -24.15 -0.62 5.87
N ASP A 60 -23.10 -1.42 5.73
CA ASP A 60 -23.10 -2.82 6.12
C ASP A 60 -22.02 -3.04 7.18
N PRO A 61 -22.38 -3.44 8.41
CA PRO A 61 -21.40 -3.67 9.47
C PRO A 61 -20.32 -4.70 9.12
N THR A 62 -20.65 -5.65 8.24
CA THR A 62 -19.69 -6.70 7.85
C THR A 62 -18.59 -6.18 6.93
N MET A 63 -18.76 -4.99 6.36
CA MET A 63 -17.72 -4.37 5.51
C MET A 63 -16.44 -4.05 6.27
N MET A 64 -16.48 -4.04 7.60
CA MET A 64 -15.28 -3.83 8.40
C MET A 64 -14.23 -4.90 8.15
N ALA A 65 -14.63 -6.09 7.74
CA ALA A 65 -13.69 -7.17 7.44
C ALA A 65 -12.80 -6.88 6.23
N VAL A 66 -13.28 -6.05 5.29
CA VAL A 66 -12.54 -5.73 4.05
C VAL A 66 -12.02 -4.29 4.02
N ARG A 67 -12.12 -3.58 5.11
CA ARG A 67 -11.64 -2.20 5.27
C ARG A 67 -10.74 -2.10 6.50
N PRO A 68 -9.70 -1.30 6.47
CA PRO A 68 -9.18 -0.56 5.31
C PRO A 68 -8.53 -1.48 4.27
N ARG A 69 -8.12 -0.90 3.14
CA ARG A 69 -7.38 -1.60 2.10
C ARG A 69 -5.89 -1.29 2.24
N SER A 70 -5.06 -2.11 1.61
CA SER A 70 -3.63 -1.81 1.57
C SER A 70 -2.99 -2.27 0.26
N ILE A 71 -1.92 -1.57 -0.11
CA ILE A 71 -1.03 -1.98 -1.20
C ILE A 71 0.33 -2.18 -0.56
N GLY A 72 0.91 -3.36 -0.75
CA GLY A 72 2.22 -3.69 -0.23
C GLY A 72 3.32 -3.45 -1.24
N PHE A 73 4.45 -2.92 -0.78
CA PHE A 73 5.66 -2.71 -1.55
C PHE A 73 6.82 -3.40 -0.87
N ALA A 74 7.57 -4.20 -1.62
CA ALA A 74 8.81 -4.76 -1.15
C ALA A 74 9.91 -4.38 -2.13
N GLU A 75 11.02 -3.83 -1.61
CA GLU A 75 12.19 -3.51 -2.41
C GLU A 75 13.19 -4.65 -2.34
N LEU A 76 13.59 -5.13 -3.50
CA LEU A 76 14.66 -6.11 -3.68
C LEU A 76 15.81 -5.42 -4.41
N PRO A 77 17.03 -6.02 -4.44
CA PRO A 77 18.16 -5.37 -5.10
C PRO A 77 17.95 -5.02 -6.56
N ASP A 78 17.13 -5.80 -7.27
CA ASP A 78 16.94 -5.66 -8.71
C ASP A 78 15.53 -5.25 -9.13
N ARG A 79 14.58 -5.15 -8.18
CA ARG A 79 13.18 -4.85 -8.51
C ARG A 79 12.37 -4.50 -7.30
N TYR A 80 11.18 -3.98 -7.55
CA TYR A 80 10.12 -3.82 -6.55
C TYR A 80 9.04 -4.87 -6.80
N VAL A 81 8.48 -5.39 -5.73
CA VAL A 81 7.31 -6.27 -5.79
C VAL A 81 6.14 -5.50 -5.17
N VAL A 82 5.10 -5.29 -5.95
CA VAL A 82 3.89 -4.57 -5.52
C VAL A 82 2.73 -5.53 -5.54
N SER A 83 2.00 -5.63 -4.45
CA SER A 83 0.90 -6.58 -4.32
C SER A 83 -0.26 -6.01 -3.52
N PHE A 84 -1.47 -6.50 -3.81
CA PHE A 84 -2.66 -6.16 -3.03
C PHE A 84 -3.70 -7.26 -3.20
N LEU A 85 -4.63 -7.32 -2.27
CA LEU A 85 -5.76 -8.24 -2.36
C LEU A 85 -6.94 -7.55 -3.06
N GLU A 86 -7.63 -8.28 -3.91
CA GLU A 86 -8.82 -7.76 -4.57
C GLU A 86 -9.90 -7.38 -3.56
N ALA A 87 -10.55 -6.25 -3.82
CA ALA A 87 -11.70 -5.83 -3.03
C ALA A 87 -12.97 -6.43 -3.64
N PRO A 88 -14.01 -6.65 -2.83
CA PRO A 88 -15.30 -7.12 -3.36
C PRO A 88 -16.01 -6.08 -4.24
N MET A 89 -15.54 -4.82 -4.21
CA MET A 89 -16.13 -3.74 -5.01
C MET A 89 -15.30 -3.50 -6.26
N PRO A 90 -15.92 -3.66 -7.48
CA PRO A 90 -15.18 -3.52 -8.74
C PRO A 90 -14.50 -2.16 -8.92
N GLU A 91 -15.13 -1.09 -8.49
CA GLU A 91 -14.56 0.26 -8.63
C GLU A 91 -13.29 0.43 -7.81
N ALA A 92 -13.27 -0.09 -6.59
CA ALA A 92 -12.07 -0.05 -5.75
C ALA A 92 -10.93 -0.85 -6.37
N ASN A 93 -11.24 -2.02 -6.91
CA ASN A 93 -10.24 -2.83 -7.61
C ASN A 93 -9.65 -2.10 -8.82
N ARG A 94 -10.51 -1.48 -9.62
CA ARG A 94 -10.09 -0.73 -10.80
C ARG A 94 -9.07 0.36 -10.41
N LYS A 95 -9.36 1.10 -9.36
CA LYS A 95 -8.46 2.17 -8.88
C LYS A 95 -7.14 1.63 -8.38
N MET A 96 -7.17 0.54 -7.61
CA MET A 96 -5.94 -0.08 -7.11
C MET A 96 -5.06 -0.59 -8.25
N ILE A 97 -5.67 -1.20 -9.28
CA ILE A 97 -4.94 -1.66 -10.46
C ILE A 97 -4.31 -0.47 -11.19
N GLU A 98 -5.03 0.63 -11.36
CA GLU A 98 -4.51 1.84 -11.99
C GLU A 98 -3.31 2.39 -11.24
N TRP A 99 -3.39 2.50 -9.92
CA TRP A 99 -2.29 3.01 -9.11
C TRP A 99 -1.06 2.13 -9.22
N VAL A 100 -1.23 0.83 -9.08
CA VAL A 100 -0.11 -0.13 -9.16
C VAL A 100 0.54 -0.10 -10.54
N THR A 101 -0.26 -0.08 -11.60
CA THR A 101 0.24 -0.01 -12.97
C THR A 101 1.01 1.29 -13.21
N SER A 102 0.51 2.40 -12.70
CA SER A 102 1.16 3.70 -12.81
C SER A 102 2.51 3.72 -12.11
N LEU A 103 2.59 3.13 -10.91
CA LEU A 103 3.84 3.05 -10.17
C LEU A 103 4.87 2.17 -10.86
N ARG A 104 4.44 1.10 -11.51
CA ARG A 104 5.32 0.22 -12.29
C ARG A 104 6.00 0.99 -13.41
N LYS A 105 5.26 1.88 -14.08
CA LYS A 105 5.80 2.67 -15.20
C LYS A 105 6.78 3.73 -14.75
N SER A 106 6.66 4.23 -13.53
CA SER A 106 7.54 5.26 -13.00
C SER A 106 8.75 4.71 -12.28
N ALA A 107 8.76 3.43 -12.01
CA ALA A 107 9.91 2.76 -11.43
C ALA A 107 10.86 2.33 -12.53
#